data_edd7a1bb19684d83ce5f8177a6dfff30
#
_entry.id   edd7a1bb19684d83ce5f8177a6dfff30
#
_cell.length_a   1.000
_cell.length_b   1.000
_cell.length_c   1.000
_cell.angle_alpha   90.00
_cell.angle_beta   90.00
_cell.angle_gamma   90.00
#
_symmetry.space_group_name_H-M   'P 1'
#
loop_
_entity.id
_entity.type
_entity.pdbx_description
1 polymer ?
#
loop_
_entity_poly.entity_id
_entity_poly.type
_entity_poly.pdbx_seq_one_letter_code
_entity_poly.pdbx_strand_id
1 'polypeptide(L)'
;FQDEDLLPSKYFEIDFPMIVTRKLHSIKLKPLLSKPILDLHSEDTLQMDGHTLDSTRYAIIGADLRDIPELEEKLKKCNMNTQLPTLLVAECVLVYMTPEQSANLLKWAANSFETAMFINYEQVRGSRRNVPSSSKPGIPEFLTSCRLVARVFGNSCLGSQESFLEFSF
;
A
#
# COMPACT_ATOMS: atom_id res chain seq x y z
N PHE A 1 -14.72 -6.79 0.80
CA PHE A 1 -13.99 -8.08 0.64
C PHE A 1 -14.43 -9.09 1.71
N GLN A 2 -14.46 -8.71 2.99
CA GLN A 2 -14.78 -9.64 4.09
C GLN A 2 -16.18 -10.24 3.96
N ASP A 3 -17.17 -9.46 3.54
CA ASP A 3 -18.57 -9.87 3.41
C ASP A 3 -18.81 -10.85 2.24
N GLU A 4 -17.83 -10.99 1.35
CA GLU A 4 -17.90 -11.82 0.14
C GLU A 4 -16.93 -13.01 0.16
N ASP A 5 -16.29 -13.31 1.29
CA ASP A 5 -15.23 -14.32 1.43
C ASP A 5 -14.03 -14.12 0.46
N LEU A 6 -13.84 -12.90 -0.03
CA LEU A 6 -12.77 -12.52 -0.95
C LEU A 6 -11.59 -11.88 -0.19
N LEU A 7 -11.12 -12.55 0.84
CA LEU A 7 -9.98 -12.06 1.61
C LEU A 7 -8.67 -12.58 1.02
N PRO A 8 -7.64 -11.71 0.87
CA PRO A 8 -6.29 -12.17 0.56
C PRO A 8 -5.77 -13.08 1.67
N SER A 9 -4.80 -13.95 1.34
CA SER A 9 -4.12 -14.77 2.33
C SER A 9 -3.44 -13.92 3.40
N LYS A 10 -2.85 -12.78 2.99
CA LYS A 10 -2.33 -11.76 3.90
C LYS A 10 -2.37 -10.37 3.24
N TYR A 11 -2.77 -9.38 4.02
CA TYR A 11 -2.78 -7.97 3.66
C TYR A 11 -1.65 -7.24 4.38
N PHE A 12 -0.84 -6.52 3.63
CA PHE A 12 0.27 -5.72 4.17
C PHE A 12 -0.01 -4.25 3.90
N GLU A 13 0.02 -3.45 4.93
CA GLU A 13 -0.04 -1.99 4.84
C GLU A 13 1.34 -1.42 5.19
N ILE A 14 1.87 -0.58 4.31
CA ILE A 14 3.20 -0.01 4.47
C ILE A 14 3.11 1.51 4.41
N ASP A 15 3.62 2.16 5.44
CA ASP A 15 3.67 3.62 5.54
C ASP A 15 4.92 4.04 6.31
N PHE A 16 5.22 5.32 6.35
CA PHE A 16 6.35 5.83 7.14
C PHE A 16 6.25 5.43 8.62
N PRO A 17 7.39 5.13 9.28
CA PRO A 17 7.40 4.67 10.68
C PRO A 17 6.63 5.59 11.62
N MET A 18 6.71 6.92 11.42
CA MET A 18 6.00 7.90 12.26
C MET A 18 4.47 7.81 12.09
N ILE A 19 3.99 7.57 10.87
CA ILE A 19 2.56 7.41 10.59
C ILE A 19 2.06 6.12 11.20
N VAL A 20 2.79 5.02 10.96
CA VAL A 20 2.48 3.72 11.54
C VAL A 20 2.42 3.78 13.07
N THR A 21 3.38 4.42 13.74
CA THR A 21 3.36 4.59 15.20
C THR A 21 2.08 5.25 15.69
N ARG A 22 1.63 6.32 15.02
CA ARG A 22 0.37 7.02 15.37
C ARG A 22 -0.84 6.13 15.11
N LYS A 23 -0.85 5.38 14.01
CA LYS A 23 -1.93 4.45 13.65
C LYS A 23 -2.03 3.33 14.69
N LEU A 24 -0.91 2.69 15.04
CA LEU A 24 -0.86 1.64 16.05
C LEU A 24 -1.29 2.14 17.44
N HIS A 25 -0.87 3.35 17.81
CA HIS A 25 -1.34 3.98 19.05
C HIS A 25 -2.87 4.17 19.05
N SER A 26 -3.43 4.61 17.93
CA SER A 26 -4.89 4.77 17.79
C SER A 26 -5.63 3.44 17.84
N ILE A 27 -5.08 2.39 17.22
CA ILE A 27 -5.63 1.02 17.25
C ILE A 27 -5.66 0.52 18.71
N LYS A 28 -4.57 0.68 19.47
CA LYS A 28 -4.49 0.26 20.89
C LYS A 28 -5.52 0.94 21.76
N LEU A 29 -5.78 2.23 21.53
CA LEU A 29 -6.65 3.03 22.39
C LEU A 29 -8.14 2.94 22.04
N LYS A 30 -8.48 2.55 20.83
CA LYS A 30 -9.86 2.60 20.33
C LYS A 30 -10.39 1.19 20.03
N PRO A 31 -11.29 0.65 20.88
CA PRO A 31 -11.87 -0.69 20.69
C PRO A 31 -12.53 -0.88 19.32
N LEU A 32 -13.12 0.18 18.75
CA LEU A 32 -13.71 0.14 17.40
C LEU A 32 -12.68 -0.15 16.29
N LEU A 33 -11.41 0.18 16.50
CA LEU A 33 -10.32 -0.10 15.56
C LEU A 33 -9.61 -1.41 15.87
N SER A 34 -9.44 -1.77 17.14
CA SER A 34 -8.77 -3.01 17.52
C SER A 34 -9.65 -4.23 17.34
N LYS A 35 -10.95 -4.13 17.60
CA LYS A 35 -11.87 -5.25 17.53
C LYS A 35 -11.87 -5.97 16.17
N PRO A 36 -11.99 -5.31 15.00
CA PRO A 36 -11.92 -5.99 13.71
C PRO A 36 -10.60 -6.74 13.47
N ILE A 37 -9.49 -6.21 14.02
CA ILE A 37 -8.19 -6.87 13.93
C ILE A 37 -8.15 -8.11 14.84
N LEU A 38 -8.65 -7.99 16.08
CA LEU A 38 -8.68 -9.09 17.03
C LEU A 38 -9.68 -10.18 16.66
N ASP A 39 -10.85 -9.82 16.12
CA ASP A 39 -11.87 -10.77 15.68
C ASP A 39 -11.41 -11.65 14.51
N LEU A 40 -10.52 -11.12 13.65
CA LEU A 40 -9.93 -11.84 12.51
C LEU A 40 -8.70 -12.67 12.88
N HIS A 41 -8.15 -12.46 14.07
CA HIS A 41 -6.86 -13.04 14.48
C HIS A 41 -6.96 -13.50 15.93
N SER A 42 -6.52 -14.73 16.21
CA SER A 42 -6.36 -15.19 17.58
C SER A 42 -5.34 -14.32 18.31
N GLU A 43 -5.60 -13.98 19.55
CA GLU A 43 -4.71 -13.13 20.40
C GLU A 43 -3.26 -13.65 20.43
N ASP A 44 -3.09 -14.96 20.34
CA ASP A 44 -1.78 -15.64 20.39
C ASP A 44 -0.89 -15.36 19.15
N THR A 45 -1.44 -14.84 18.05
CA THR A 45 -0.71 -14.61 16.80
C THR A 45 -0.44 -13.12 16.52
N LEU A 46 -1.01 -12.22 17.31
CA LEU A 46 -0.83 -10.78 17.12
C LEU A 46 0.45 -10.30 17.80
N GLN A 47 1.43 -9.89 16.99
CA GLN A 47 2.63 -9.21 17.46
C GLN A 47 2.53 -7.72 17.15
N MET A 48 2.81 -6.88 18.15
CA MET A 48 2.78 -5.43 17.99
C MET A 48 3.96 -4.79 18.73
N ASP A 49 4.83 -4.16 17.97
CA ASP A 49 5.91 -3.30 18.46
C ASP A 49 5.65 -1.81 18.17
N GLY A 50 6.68 -0.96 18.30
CA GLY A 50 6.55 0.49 18.07
C GLY A 50 6.20 0.89 16.63
N HIS A 51 6.55 0.08 15.64
CA HIS A 51 6.46 0.39 14.20
C HIS A 51 5.89 -0.75 13.37
N THR A 52 5.47 -1.84 13.97
CA THR A 52 4.96 -3.01 13.27
C THR A 52 3.80 -3.61 14.03
N LEU A 53 2.77 -3.99 13.30
CA LEU A 53 1.74 -4.92 13.74
C LEU A 53 1.81 -6.10 12.79
N ASP A 54 1.94 -7.30 13.31
CA ASP A 54 1.91 -8.52 12.51
C ASP A 54 0.94 -9.52 13.10
N SER A 55 0.10 -10.06 12.24
CA SER A 55 -0.84 -11.13 12.54
C SER A 55 -0.89 -12.12 11.37
N THR A 56 -1.66 -13.17 11.50
CA THR A 56 -1.76 -14.21 10.47
C THR A 56 -2.17 -13.66 9.11
N ARG A 57 -3.12 -12.73 9.04
CA ARG A 57 -3.70 -12.22 7.79
C ARG A 57 -3.53 -10.72 7.53
N TYR A 58 -2.97 -9.99 8.49
CA TYR A 58 -2.81 -8.54 8.39
C TYR A 58 -1.50 -8.10 9.03
N ALA A 59 -0.76 -7.27 8.34
CA ALA A 59 0.44 -6.62 8.85
C ALA A 59 0.44 -5.13 8.52
N ILE A 60 0.86 -4.31 9.49
CA ILE A 60 1.17 -2.89 9.29
C ILE A 60 2.66 -2.73 9.53
N ILE A 61 3.36 -2.16 8.55
CA ILE A 61 4.82 -2.07 8.57
C ILE A 61 5.25 -0.61 8.38
N GLY A 62 5.96 -0.08 9.38
CA GLY A 62 6.63 1.21 9.27
C GLY A 62 7.94 1.07 8.50
N ALA A 63 7.96 1.53 7.23
CA ALA A 63 9.16 1.50 6.39
C ALA A 63 9.20 2.69 5.44
N ASP A 64 10.41 3.06 5.01
CA ASP A 64 10.60 4.00 3.92
C ASP A 64 10.73 3.24 2.60
N LEU A 65 9.80 3.44 1.68
CA LEU A 65 9.79 2.77 0.37
C LEU A 65 11.00 3.09 -0.52
N ARG A 66 11.79 4.09 -0.15
CA ARG A 66 13.05 4.43 -0.82
C ARG A 66 14.22 3.55 -0.36
N ASP A 67 14.08 2.93 0.81
CA ASP A 67 15.04 1.96 1.36
C ASP A 67 14.54 0.53 1.12
N ILE A 68 14.77 0.04 -0.10
CA ILE A 68 14.34 -1.30 -0.52
C ILE A 68 14.91 -2.42 0.37
N PRO A 69 16.20 -2.41 0.78
CA PRO A 69 16.73 -3.43 1.68
C PRO A 69 15.98 -3.49 3.02
N GLU A 70 15.67 -2.35 3.64
CA GLU A 70 14.91 -2.30 4.89
C GLU A 70 13.48 -2.84 4.69
N LEU A 71 12.84 -2.44 3.58
CA LEU A 71 11.50 -2.92 3.22
C LEU A 71 11.46 -4.44 3.08
N GLU A 72 12.41 -5.03 2.34
CA GLU A 72 12.50 -6.48 2.17
C GLU A 72 12.69 -7.22 3.49
N GLU A 73 13.57 -6.73 4.36
CA GLU A 73 13.81 -7.33 5.66
C GLU A 73 12.52 -7.36 6.51
N LYS A 74 11.79 -6.23 6.54
CA LYS A 74 10.55 -6.11 7.30
C LYS A 74 9.43 -6.99 6.73
N LEU A 75 9.29 -7.05 5.41
CA LEU A 75 8.33 -7.95 4.76
C LEU A 75 8.63 -9.42 5.06
N LYS A 76 9.91 -9.83 5.04
CA LYS A 76 10.33 -11.18 5.42
C LYS A 76 10.00 -11.50 6.88
N LYS A 77 10.23 -10.57 7.80
CA LYS A 77 9.88 -10.72 9.23
C LYS A 77 8.37 -10.94 9.43
N CYS A 78 7.54 -10.30 8.60
CA CYS A 78 6.09 -10.48 8.62
C CYS A 78 5.61 -11.63 7.72
N ASN A 79 6.48 -12.58 7.37
CA ASN A 79 6.16 -13.78 6.60
C ASN A 79 5.55 -13.51 5.21
N MET A 80 6.03 -12.49 4.50
CA MET A 80 5.63 -12.25 3.11
C MET A 80 6.07 -13.41 2.21
N ASN A 81 5.09 -14.03 1.53
CA ASN A 81 5.36 -15.09 0.56
C ASN A 81 5.33 -14.52 -0.86
N THR A 82 6.50 -14.35 -1.47
CA THR A 82 6.66 -13.79 -2.81
C THR A 82 6.29 -14.74 -3.95
N GLN A 83 6.00 -16.00 -3.65
CA GLN A 83 5.53 -16.99 -4.64
C GLN A 83 4.02 -16.90 -4.88
N LEU A 84 3.29 -16.25 -3.97
CA LEU A 84 1.86 -16.04 -4.15
C LEU A 84 1.59 -14.87 -5.11
N PRO A 85 0.53 -14.97 -5.93
CA PRO A 85 0.05 -13.83 -6.71
C PRO A 85 -0.20 -12.63 -5.80
N THR A 86 0.40 -11.50 -6.13
CA THR A 86 0.42 -10.33 -5.25
C THR A 86 -0.12 -9.10 -5.96
N LEU A 87 -1.08 -8.43 -5.33
CA LEU A 87 -1.55 -7.12 -5.73
C LEU A 87 -0.81 -6.04 -4.93
N LEU A 88 -0.08 -5.17 -5.62
CA LEU A 88 0.58 -4.01 -5.05
C LEU A 88 -0.22 -2.76 -5.42
N VAL A 89 -0.60 -1.98 -4.41
CA VAL A 89 -1.36 -0.73 -4.60
C VAL A 89 -0.57 0.44 -4.06
N ALA A 90 -0.42 1.47 -4.86
CA ALA A 90 0.16 2.75 -4.47
C ALA A 90 -0.87 3.86 -4.71
N GLU A 91 -1.33 4.50 -3.64
CA GLU A 91 -2.27 5.61 -3.72
C GLU A 91 -1.56 6.90 -3.30
N CYS A 92 -1.32 7.79 -4.27
CA CYS A 92 -0.61 9.06 -4.06
C CYS A 92 0.77 8.91 -3.40
N VAL A 93 1.51 7.87 -3.75
CA VAL A 93 2.82 7.52 -3.18
C VAL A 93 3.96 8.00 -4.05
N LEU A 94 3.93 7.63 -5.35
CA LEU A 94 5.06 7.88 -6.24
C LEU A 94 5.29 9.37 -6.50
N VAL A 95 4.26 10.20 -6.31
CA VAL A 95 4.36 11.67 -6.42
C VAL A 95 5.36 12.28 -5.43
N TYR A 96 5.62 11.60 -4.32
CA TYR A 96 6.59 12.05 -3.29
C TYR A 96 8.00 11.49 -3.49
N MET A 97 8.20 10.69 -4.53
CA MET A 97 9.47 10.05 -4.88
C MET A 97 10.09 10.70 -6.12
N THR A 98 11.42 10.63 -6.23
CA THR A 98 12.06 10.97 -7.51
C THR A 98 11.75 9.91 -8.56
N PRO A 99 11.84 10.23 -9.87
CA PRO A 99 11.66 9.24 -10.94
C PRO A 99 12.56 8.00 -10.77
N GLU A 100 13.79 8.19 -10.29
CA GLU A 100 14.73 7.10 -10.03
C GLU A 100 14.27 6.21 -8.87
N GLN A 101 13.83 6.80 -7.76
CA GLN A 101 13.29 6.07 -6.61
C GLN A 101 12.04 5.27 -7.01
N SER A 102 11.12 5.88 -7.74
CA SER A 102 9.92 5.20 -8.25
C SER A 102 10.29 4.04 -9.19
N ALA A 103 11.27 4.26 -10.09
CA ALA A 103 11.75 3.19 -10.97
C ALA A 103 12.40 2.03 -10.21
N ASN A 104 13.15 2.32 -9.15
CA ASN A 104 13.75 1.30 -8.29
C ASN A 104 12.70 0.47 -7.55
N LEU A 105 11.66 1.12 -7.00
CA LEU A 105 10.55 0.44 -6.34
C LEU A 105 9.80 -0.48 -7.33
N LEU A 106 9.49 0.01 -8.53
CA LEU A 106 8.82 -0.80 -9.57
C LEU A 106 9.68 -1.97 -10.05
N LYS A 107 10.99 -1.74 -10.21
CA LYS A 107 11.95 -2.78 -10.58
C LYS A 107 12.05 -3.85 -9.48
N TRP A 108 12.10 -3.43 -8.22
CA TRP A 108 12.05 -4.32 -7.08
C TRP A 108 10.77 -5.17 -7.11
N ALA A 109 9.61 -4.56 -7.25
CA ALA A 109 8.34 -5.26 -7.31
C ALA A 109 8.31 -6.31 -8.44
N ALA A 110 8.78 -5.93 -9.64
CA ALA A 110 8.82 -6.83 -10.80
C ALA A 110 9.77 -8.03 -10.60
N ASN A 111 10.82 -7.88 -9.80
CA ASN A 111 11.83 -8.93 -9.59
C ASN A 111 11.57 -9.79 -8.35
N SER A 112 10.81 -9.29 -7.38
CA SER A 112 10.62 -9.95 -6.09
C SER A 112 9.47 -10.94 -6.09
N PHE A 113 8.45 -10.74 -6.93
CA PHE A 113 7.25 -11.56 -6.95
C PHE A 113 7.18 -12.41 -8.21
N GLU A 114 6.78 -13.66 -8.08
CA GLU A 114 6.60 -14.56 -9.22
C GLU A 114 5.47 -14.10 -10.15
N THR A 115 4.38 -13.62 -9.55
CA THR A 115 3.25 -13.00 -10.25
C THR A 115 2.78 -11.78 -9.47
N ALA A 116 2.77 -10.62 -10.07
CA ALA A 116 2.30 -9.40 -9.41
C ALA A 116 1.53 -8.49 -10.35
N MET A 117 0.56 -7.79 -9.78
CA MET A 117 -0.10 -6.64 -10.40
C MET A 117 0.20 -5.39 -9.58
N PHE A 118 0.71 -4.35 -10.22
CA PHE A 118 0.94 -3.05 -9.59
C PHE A 118 -0.11 -2.05 -10.05
N ILE A 119 -0.84 -1.49 -9.11
CA ILE A 119 -1.83 -0.44 -9.34
C ILE A 119 -1.29 0.85 -8.73
N ASN A 120 -1.20 1.89 -9.52
CA ASN A 120 -0.83 3.23 -9.08
C ASN A 120 -1.96 4.22 -9.36
N TYR A 121 -2.37 4.93 -8.32
CA TYR A 121 -3.35 6.01 -8.38
C TYR A 121 -2.68 7.31 -7.97
N GLU A 122 -2.62 8.29 -8.90
CA GLU A 122 -1.95 9.56 -8.69
C GLU A 122 -2.81 10.75 -9.09
N GLN A 123 -2.64 11.85 -8.37
CA GLN A 123 -3.17 13.14 -8.76
C GLN A 123 -2.26 13.76 -9.84
N VAL A 124 -2.78 13.93 -11.04
CA VAL A 124 -2.06 14.62 -12.12
C VAL A 124 -2.43 16.09 -12.09
N ARG A 125 -1.46 16.98 -11.86
CA ARG A 125 -1.65 18.42 -12.07
C ARG A 125 -2.05 18.65 -13.53
N GLY A 126 -3.29 19.06 -13.76
CA GLY A 126 -3.74 19.48 -15.08
C GLY A 126 -2.84 20.61 -15.58
N SER A 127 -2.17 20.40 -16.72
CA SER A 127 -1.50 21.49 -17.43
C SER A 127 -2.53 22.54 -17.77
N ARG A 128 -2.34 23.79 -17.31
CA ARG A 128 -3.19 24.91 -17.72
C ARG A 128 -3.10 25.04 -19.24
N ARG A 129 -4.01 24.41 -19.98
CA ARG A 129 -4.29 24.86 -21.33
C ARG A 129 -4.98 26.21 -21.17
N ASN A 130 -4.43 27.23 -21.84
CA ASN A 130 -4.88 28.62 -21.86
C ASN A 130 -6.41 28.74 -21.71
N VAL A 131 -6.89 29.08 -20.51
CA VAL A 131 -8.27 29.50 -20.31
C VAL A 131 -8.29 30.99 -20.58
N PRO A 132 -9.19 31.50 -21.47
CA PRO A 132 -9.30 32.93 -21.72
C PRO A 132 -9.66 33.64 -20.43
N SER A 133 -9.07 34.82 -20.21
CA SER A 133 -9.14 35.64 -19.00
C SER A 133 -10.49 36.36 -18.80
N SER A 134 -11.62 35.67 -18.83
CA SER A 134 -12.95 36.27 -18.63
C SER A 134 -13.84 35.54 -17.62
N SER A 135 -13.25 34.88 -16.61
CA SER A 135 -14.06 34.32 -15.52
C SER A 135 -13.71 34.98 -14.19
N LYS A 136 -14.75 35.36 -13.45
CA LYS A 136 -14.77 36.04 -12.15
C LYS A 136 -13.87 35.31 -11.13
N PRO A 137 -13.32 36.01 -10.10
CA PRO A 137 -12.52 35.36 -9.04
C PRO A 137 -13.44 34.54 -8.14
N GLY A 138 -13.60 33.29 -8.46
CA GLY A 138 -14.31 32.31 -7.65
C GLY A 138 -13.52 31.01 -7.70
N ILE A 139 -13.06 30.57 -6.55
CA ILE A 139 -12.45 29.24 -6.22
C ILE A 139 -11.58 28.68 -7.35
N PRO A 140 -10.28 28.51 -7.17
CA PRO A 140 -9.46 27.85 -8.18
C PRO A 140 -10.00 26.43 -8.38
N GLU A 141 -10.62 26.16 -9.51
CA GLU A 141 -10.87 24.81 -10.00
C GLU A 141 -9.50 24.16 -10.20
N PHE A 142 -9.00 23.53 -9.18
CA PHE A 142 -7.99 22.50 -9.32
C PHE A 142 -8.68 21.31 -9.99
N LEU A 143 -8.71 21.31 -11.31
CA LEU A 143 -9.00 20.11 -12.10
C LEU A 143 -7.86 19.12 -11.83
N THR A 144 -7.98 18.42 -10.71
CA THR A 144 -7.14 17.30 -10.35
C THR A 144 -7.64 16.14 -11.18
N SER A 145 -6.96 15.83 -12.27
CA SER A 145 -7.23 14.58 -12.97
C SER A 145 -6.48 13.47 -12.25
N CYS A 146 -7.19 12.42 -11.91
CA CYS A 146 -6.59 11.21 -11.34
C CYS A 146 -6.23 10.25 -12.46
N ARG A 147 -5.07 9.62 -12.39
CA ARG A 147 -4.62 8.62 -13.34
C ARG A 147 -4.42 7.28 -12.64
N LEU A 148 -5.18 6.29 -13.10
CA LEU A 148 -4.98 4.91 -12.71
C LEU A 148 -4.06 4.24 -13.73
N VAL A 149 -2.98 3.62 -13.28
CA VAL A 149 -2.08 2.81 -14.10
C VAL A 149 -1.95 1.44 -13.44
N ALA A 150 -2.28 0.40 -14.18
CA ALA A 150 -2.07 -0.98 -13.75
C ALA A 150 -1.00 -1.64 -14.62
N ARG A 151 -0.11 -2.42 -14.01
CA ARG A 151 0.90 -3.24 -14.68
C ARG A 151 0.89 -4.64 -14.09
N VAL A 152 0.96 -5.63 -14.95
CA VAL A 152 1.04 -7.04 -14.54
C VAL A 152 2.45 -7.54 -14.83
N PHE A 153 3.03 -8.25 -13.87
CA PHE A 153 4.32 -8.92 -13.96
C PHE A 153 4.11 -10.42 -13.73
N GLY A 154 4.82 -11.27 -14.49
CA GLY A 154 4.79 -12.72 -14.32
C GLY A 154 4.01 -13.49 -15.38
N ASN A 155 4.17 -14.82 -15.38
CA ASN A 155 3.77 -15.72 -16.47
C ASN A 155 2.63 -16.69 -16.14
N SER A 156 1.96 -16.62 -14.99
CA SER A 156 1.00 -17.67 -14.60
C SER A 156 -0.39 -17.15 -14.26
N CYS A 157 -1.37 -18.03 -14.48
CA CYS A 157 -2.76 -17.79 -14.16
C CYS A 157 -2.98 -17.70 -12.65
N LEU A 158 -3.87 -16.80 -12.24
CA LEU A 158 -4.33 -16.59 -10.88
C LEU A 158 -4.75 -17.89 -10.21
N GLY A 159 -4.06 -18.27 -9.14
CA GLY A 159 -4.44 -19.35 -8.24
C GLY A 159 -5.31 -18.83 -7.09
N SER A 160 -5.85 -19.74 -6.27
CA SER A 160 -6.84 -19.45 -5.22
C SER A 160 -6.29 -18.78 -3.95
N GLN A 161 -5.03 -18.36 -3.92
CA GLN A 161 -4.42 -17.62 -2.80
C GLN A 161 -3.68 -16.40 -3.33
N GLU A 162 -4.00 -15.23 -2.81
CA GLU A 162 -3.43 -13.95 -3.24
C GLU A 162 -2.90 -13.16 -2.04
N SER A 163 -1.84 -12.38 -2.26
CA SER A 163 -1.34 -11.41 -1.29
C SER A 163 -1.65 -9.99 -1.75
N PHE A 164 -1.84 -9.09 -0.81
CA PHE A 164 -2.13 -7.70 -1.07
C PHE A 164 -1.13 -6.80 -0.34
N LEU A 165 -0.50 -5.90 -1.09
CA LEU A 165 0.38 -4.87 -0.56
C LEU A 165 -0.19 -3.49 -0.87
N GLU A 166 -0.45 -2.71 0.15
CA GLU A 166 -0.80 -1.30 0.01
C GLU A 166 0.35 -0.43 0.49
N PHE A 167 0.72 0.53 -0.34
CA PHE A 167 1.68 1.57 -0.03
C PHE A 167 0.94 2.87 0.20
N SER A 168 1.19 3.54 1.32
CA SER A 168 0.71 4.87 1.64
C SER A 168 1.85 5.79 2.08
N PHE A 169 1.62 7.12 1.99
CA PHE A 169 2.51 8.17 2.46
C PHE A 169 1.75 9.20 3.29
#